data_c5c59bc004243ede8a109dfc14d2e896
#
_entry.id   c5c59bc004243ede8a109dfc14d2e896
#
_cell.length_a   1.000
_cell.length_b   1.000
_cell.length_c   1.000
_cell.angle_alpha   90.00
_cell.angle_beta   90.00
_cell.angle_gamma   90.00
#
_symmetry.space_group_name_H-M   'P 1'
#
loop_
_entity.id
_entity.type
_entity.pdbx_description
1 polymer ?
#
loop_
_entity_poly.entity_id
_entity_poly.type
_entity_poly.pdbx_seq_one_letter_code
_entity_poly.pdbx_strand_id
1 'polypeptide(L)'
;MSALHTVSGSPSSGLLDSCLKLICPGDGIIFIQDGVYYGCPPCLLDLVSQDNALFALREDLLARGVLSKLAERIDPVGYGRFVELTVDYD
;
A
#
# COMPACT_ATOMS: atom_id res chain seq x y z
N MET A 1 -18.07 7.53 -1.43
CA MET A 1 -17.60 6.15 -1.25
C MET A 1 -16.09 6.09 -1.46
N SER A 2 -15.40 5.26 -0.69
CA SER A 2 -13.95 5.14 -0.74
C SER A 2 -13.58 3.76 -1.27
N ALA A 3 -12.54 3.71 -2.11
CA ALA A 3 -12.04 2.46 -2.67
C ALA A 3 -10.69 2.10 -2.05
N LEU A 4 -10.41 0.80 -1.95
CA LEU A 4 -9.11 0.30 -1.56
C LEU A 4 -8.39 -0.19 -2.81
N HIS A 5 -7.29 0.48 -3.15
CA HIS A 5 -6.49 0.13 -4.31
C HIS A 5 -5.40 -0.87 -3.89
N THR A 6 -5.31 -1.99 -4.59
CA THR A 6 -4.34 -3.03 -4.29
C THR A 6 -3.18 -2.95 -5.29
N VAL A 7 -1.97 -2.78 -4.77
CA VAL A 7 -0.76 -2.71 -5.60
C VAL A 7 0.10 -3.93 -5.31
N SER A 8 0.15 -4.87 -6.26
CA SER A 8 0.85 -6.15 -6.09
C SER A 8 2.14 -6.26 -6.90
N GLY A 9 2.41 -5.34 -7.81
CA GLY A 9 3.62 -5.37 -8.62
C GLY A 9 4.76 -4.59 -7.99
N SER A 10 6.00 -4.96 -8.35
CA SER A 10 7.19 -4.26 -7.87
C SER A 10 7.22 -2.80 -8.36
N PRO A 11 8.07 -1.94 -7.77
CA PRO A 11 8.17 -0.54 -8.21
C PRO A 11 8.49 -0.39 -9.70
N SER A 12 9.18 -1.36 -10.31
CA SER A 12 9.50 -1.31 -11.74
C SER A 12 8.28 -1.56 -12.64
N SER A 13 7.16 -2.05 -12.08
CA SER A 13 5.96 -2.35 -12.86
C SER A 13 5.14 -1.13 -13.25
N GLY A 14 5.31 -0.01 -12.53
CA GLY A 14 4.53 1.21 -12.76
C GLY A 14 3.10 1.16 -12.24
N LEU A 15 2.72 0.13 -11.47
CA LEU A 15 1.36 0.00 -10.97
C LEU A 15 0.95 1.14 -10.04
N LEU A 16 1.88 1.67 -9.24
CA LEU A 16 1.55 2.80 -8.38
C LEU A 16 1.20 4.05 -9.20
N ASP A 17 1.95 4.30 -10.27
CA ASP A 17 1.66 5.43 -11.15
C ASP A 17 0.26 5.31 -11.74
N SER A 18 -0.13 4.12 -12.18
CA SER A 18 -1.47 3.87 -12.70
C SER A 18 -2.54 4.07 -11.62
N CYS A 19 -2.26 3.63 -10.40
CA CYS A 19 -3.17 3.81 -9.26
C CYS A 19 -3.38 5.31 -8.97
N LEU A 20 -2.30 6.10 -8.99
CA LEU A 20 -2.37 7.53 -8.66
C LEU A 20 -3.23 8.31 -9.64
N LYS A 21 -3.40 7.82 -10.86
CA LYS A 21 -4.28 8.45 -11.84
C LYS A 21 -5.76 8.21 -11.55
N LEU A 22 -6.08 7.18 -10.78
CA LEU A 22 -7.46 6.77 -10.49
C LEU A 22 -7.89 7.08 -9.07
N ILE A 23 -6.95 7.41 -8.19
CA ILE A 23 -7.22 7.54 -6.76
C ILE A 23 -8.01 8.81 -6.47
N CYS A 24 -8.99 8.68 -5.56
CA CYS A 24 -9.81 9.80 -5.10
C CYS A 24 -9.50 10.12 -3.64
N PRO A 25 -9.74 11.35 -3.18
CA PRO A 25 -9.56 11.66 -1.77
C PRO A 25 -10.34 10.69 -0.88
N GLY A 26 -9.70 10.21 0.17
CA GLY A 26 -10.31 9.26 1.09
C GLY A 26 -10.10 7.79 0.71
N ASP A 27 -9.64 7.51 -0.51
CA ASP A 27 -9.29 6.14 -0.90
C ASP A 27 -8.06 5.66 -0.14
N GLY A 28 -7.95 4.33 0.07
CA GLY A 28 -6.77 3.72 0.65
C GLY A 28 -5.96 2.96 -0.40
N ILE A 29 -4.69 2.73 -0.11
CA ILE A 29 -3.81 1.90 -0.94
C ILE A 29 -3.21 0.84 -0.03
N ILE A 30 -3.26 -0.42 -0.47
CA ILE A 30 -2.57 -1.51 0.21
C ILE A 30 -1.56 -2.15 -0.73
N PHE A 31 -0.32 -2.26 -0.26
CA PHE A 31 0.77 -2.90 -0.98
C PHE A 31 0.86 -4.36 -0.53
N ILE A 32 0.81 -5.27 -1.49
CA ILE A 32 0.92 -6.71 -1.23
C ILE A 32 1.96 -7.32 -2.17
N GLN A 33 2.43 -8.51 -1.85
CA GLN A 33 3.43 -9.21 -2.66
C GLN A 33 4.63 -8.28 -2.92
N ASP A 34 5.09 -8.18 -4.16
CA ASP A 34 6.22 -7.30 -4.50
C ASP A 34 5.89 -5.81 -4.36
N GLY A 35 4.61 -5.46 -4.28
CA GLY A 35 4.19 -4.08 -4.06
C GLY A 35 4.67 -3.52 -2.72
N VAL A 36 4.97 -4.37 -1.74
CA VAL A 36 5.47 -3.91 -0.44
C VAL A 36 6.78 -3.14 -0.56
N TYR A 37 7.55 -3.34 -1.63
CA TYR A 37 8.79 -2.59 -1.86
C TYR A 37 8.54 -1.09 -2.08
N TYR A 38 7.35 -0.70 -2.53
CA TYR A 38 7.01 0.72 -2.62
C TYR A 38 7.04 1.42 -1.26
N GLY A 39 6.82 0.67 -0.19
CA GLY A 39 6.81 1.22 1.16
C GLY A 39 8.18 1.35 1.80
N CYS A 40 9.24 0.91 1.12
CA CYS A 40 10.60 0.90 1.68
C CYS A 40 11.44 2.01 1.02
N PRO A 41 12.11 2.85 1.81
CA PRO A 41 12.94 3.92 1.24
C PRO A 41 14.09 3.37 0.39
N PRO A 42 14.50 4.09 -0.67
CA PRO A 42 13.89 5.31 -1.18
C PRO A 42 12.57 5.00 -1.91
N CYS A 43 11.54 5.75 -1.62
CA CYS A 43 10.23 5.50 -2.21
C CYS A 43 9.58 6.83 -2.63
N LEU A 44 8.62 6.74 -3.56
CA LEU A 44 7.97 7.91 -4.15
C LEU A 44 6.63 8.22 -3.46
N LEU A 45 6.53 7.93 -2.16
CA LEU A 45 5.29 8.13 -1.41
C LEU A 45 4.91 9.60 -1.25
N ASP A 46 5.85 10.51 -1.46
CA ASP A 46 5.57 11.95 -1.42
C ASP A 46 4.55 12.35 -2.48
N LEU A 47 4.39 11.55 -3.53
CA LEU A 47 3.40 11.78 -4.58
C LEU A 47 1.99 11.40 -4.14
N VAL A 48 1.85 10.70 -3.03
CA VAL A 48 0.55 10.25 -2.52
C VAL A 48 0.04 11.28 -1.51
N SER A 49 -1.20 11.74 -1.72
CA SER A 49 -1.83 12.72 -0.83
C SER A 49 -1.93 12.20 0.60
N GLN A 50 -1.83 13.11 1.57
CA GLN A 50 -2.06 12.80 2.98
C GLN A 50 -3.49 12.34 3.26
N ASP A 51 -4.43 12.61 2.35
CA ASP A 51 -5.82 12.17 2.48
C ASP A 51 -6.00 10.68 2.19
N ASN A 52 -4.97 10.02 1.67
CA ASN A 52 -5.04 8.61 1.32
C ASN A 52 -4.27 7.77 2.35
N ALA A 53 -4.97 6.84 2.99
CA ALA A 53 -4.33 5.92 3.93
C ALA A 53 -3.48 4.90 3.19
N LEU A 54 -2.33 4.54 3.76
CA LEU A 54 -1.39 3.60 3.16
C LEU A 54 -1.20 2.40 4.09
N PHE A 55 -1.31 1.20 3.51
CA PHE A 55 -1.14 -0.06 4.23
C PHE A 55 -0.17 -0.95 3.48
N ALA A 56 0.45 -1.89 4.17
CA ALA A 56 1.26 -2.94 3.55
C ALA A 56 1.01 -4.25 4.28
N LEU A 57 0.92 -5.34 3.54
CA LEU A 57 0.64 -6.64 4.13
C LEU A 57 1.88 -7.13 4.89
N ARG A 58 1.72 -7.33 6.21
CA ARG A 58 2.85 -7.70 7.08
C ARG A 58 3.49 -9.02 6.65
N GLU A 59 2.68 -10.01 6.29
CA GLU A 59 3.18 -11.32 5.89
C GLU A 59 4.12 -11.21 4.68
N ASP A 60 3.78 -10.34 3.73
CA ASP A 60 4.63 -10.13 2.55
C ASP A 60 5.89 -9.34 2.91
N LEU A 61 5.80 -8.38 3.83
CA LEU A 61 6.97 -7.66 4.33
C LEU A 61 7.94 -8.59 5.04
N LEU A 62 7.42 -9.50 5.87
CA LEU A 62 8.24 -10.48 6.58
C LEU A 62 8.88 -11.48 5.61
N ALA A 63 8.12 -11.96 4.64
CA ALA A 63 8.63 -12.92 3.66
C ALA A 63 9.80 -12.36 2.86
N ARG A 64 9.83 -11.04 2.65
CA ARG A 64 10.89 -10.36 1.90
C ARG A 64 11.94 -9.71 2.77
N GLY A 65 11.81 -9.84 4.11
CA GLY A 65 12.79 -9.32 5.05
C GLY A 65 12.89 -7.80 5.08
N VAL A 66 11.81 -7.09 4.75
CA VAL A 66 11.83 -5.63 4.64
C VAL A 66 10.93 -4.90 5.63
N LEU A 67 10.33 -5.62 6.57
CA LEU A 67 9.43 -4.98 7.54
C LEU A 67 10.11 -3.85 8.31
N SER A 68 11.37 -4.04 8.71
CA SER A 68 12.11 -3.03 9.45
C SER A 68 12.45 -1.79 8.63
N LYS A 69 12.29 -1.86 7.31
CA LYS A 69 12.59 -0.76 6.38
C LYS A 69 11.34 0.01 5.95
N LEU A 70 10.17 -0.38 6.47
CA LEU A 70 8.90 0.23 6.08
C LEU A 70 8.84 1.69 6.52
N ALA A 71 8.35 2.57 5.64
CA ALA A 71 8.16 3.97 5.96
C ALA A 71 7.11 4.13 7.07
N GLU A 72 7.30 5.11 7.96
CA GLU A 72 6.43 5.33 9.11
C GLU A 72 4.98 5.59 8.73
N ARG A 73 4.78 6.23 7.58
CA ARG A 73 3.44 6.58 7.10
C ARG A 73 2.59 5.35 6.79
N ILE A 74 3.23 4.21 6.52
CA ILE A 74 2.53 3.00 6.08
C ILE A 74 2.25 2.11 7.27
N ASP A 75 0.99 1.68 7.40
CA ASP A 75 0.54 0.80 8.47
C ASP A 75 0.69 -0.66 8.03
N PRO A 76 1.58 -1.44 8.68
CA PRO A 76 1.69 -2.86 8.38
C PRO A 76 0.48 -3.60 8.97
N VAL A 77 -0.22 -4.36 8.14
CA VAL A 77 -1.46 -5.06 8.54
C VAL A 77 -1.37 -6.54 8.19
N GLY A 78 -1.96 -7.38 9.04
CA GLY A 78 -2.06 -8.81 8.76
C GLY A 78 -3.25 -9.12 7.86
N TYR A 79 -3.38 -10.40 7.49
CA TYR A 79 -4.46 -10.84 6.61
C TYR A 79 -5.85 -10.54 7.19
N GLY A 80 -6.04 -10.71 8.50
CA GLY A 80 -7.33 -10.41 9.12
C GLY A 80 -7.73 -8.96 8.93
N ARG A 81 -6.79 -8.03 9.16
CA ARG A 81 -7.05 -6.61 8.96
C ARG A 81 -7.25 -6.28 7.48
N PHE A 82 -6.52 -6.96 6.59
CA PHE A 82 -6.70 -6.78 5.15
C PHE A 82 -8.14 -7.10 4.74
N VAL A 83 -8.68 -8.22 5.23
CA VAL A 83 -10.07 -8.59 4.94
C VAL A 83 -11.03 -7.53 5.46
N GLU A 84 -10.82 -7.01 6.67
CA GLU A 84 -11.63 -5.93 7.22
C GLU A 84 -11.58 -4.68 6.34
N LEU A 85 -10.39 -4.33 5.84
CA LEU A 85 -10.23 -3.17 4.99
C LEU A 85 -11.01 -3.31 3.67
N THR A 86 -11.07 -4.51 3.10
CA THR A 86 -11.85 -4.73 1.87
C THR A 86 -13.34 -4.50 2.09
N VAL A 87 -13.83 -4.66 3.31
CA VAL A 87 -15.22 -4.35 3.66
C VAL A 87 -15.39 -2.86 3.93
N ASP A 88 -14.46 -2.25 4.67
CA ASP A 88 -14.54 -0.84 5.08
C ASP A 88 -14.45 0.10 3.88
N TYR A 89 -13.70 -0.29 2.85
CA TYR A 89 -13.47 0.56 1.68
C TYR A 89 -14.38 0.24 0.48
N ASP A 90 -15.29 -0.69 0.63
CA ASP A 90 -16.10 -1.13 -0.51
C ASP A 90 -15.26 -1.76 -1.60
#